data_318c29fa3a0155a31b3f7ea79a4ce18c
#
_entry.id   318c29fa3a0155a31b3f7ea79a4ce18c
#
_cell.length_a   1.000
_cell.length_b   1.000
_cell.length_c   1.000
_cell.angle_alpha   90.00
_cell.angle_beta   90.00
_cell.angle_gamma   90.00
#
_symmetry.space_group_name_H-M   'P 1'
#
loop_
_entity.id
_entity.type
_entity.pdbx_description
1 polymer ?
#
loop_
_entity_poly.entity_id
_entity_poly.type
_entity_poly.pdbx_seq_one_letter_code
_entity_poly.pdbx_strand_id
1 'polypeptide(L)'
;KIFINNNELFEMDTNSFPIPFIVTVFMGAKAFNQDISKWDVSKVTNTLNMFTSATSFNQIWCYEDFKLWKGKTVPADFAGSQGRLFCCPPGQYYDTSSTTPFSCERCGLGKYTINSSIATTCDKCPRGFSAAALGTAECGACPLGTYSEVDRSKCSQCGAGLYQFDDIEETFCKNCDKAKYQDIGGKKECKDCPAGWYQGQ
;
A
#
# COMPACT_ATOMS: atom_id res chain seq x y z
N LYS A 1 -18.64 24.41 11.98
CA LYS A 1 -17.86 24.84 13.17
C LYS A 1 -16.42 24.91 12.81
N ILE A 2 -15.82 26.07 12.89
CA ILE A 2 -14.40 26.28 12.62
C ILE A 2 -13.74 26.69 13.92
N PHE A 3 -12.63 26.03 14.26
CA PHE A 3 -11.84 26.38 15.44
C PHE A 3 -10.77 27.39 15.05
N ILE A 4 -10.76 28.53 15.65
CA ILE A 4 -9.70 29.51 15.50
C ILE A 4 -9.21 29.90 16.88
N ASN A 5 -7.95 29.65 17.14
CA ASN A 5 -7.13 30.12 18.26
C ASN A 5 -7.67 29.91 19.67
N ASN A 6 -6.88 29.31 20.53
CA ASN A 6 -7.10 29.19 21.99
C ASN A 6 -8.33 28.43 22.48
N ASN A 7 -8.70 27.28 21.90
CA ASN A 7 -9.81 26.42 22.35
C ASN A 7 -11.23 26.99 22.21
N GLU A 8 -11.45 28.05 21.51
CA GLU A 8 -12.81 28.55 21.25
C GLU A 8 -13.35 28.06 19.91
N LEU A 9 -14.59 27.56 19.98
CA LEU A 9 -15.39 27.09 18.82
C LEU A 9 -16.12 28.29 18.22
N PHE A 10 -15.81 28.62 16.98
CA PHE A 10 -16.67 29.53 16.19
C PHE A 10 -17.51 28.73 15.20
N GLU A 11 -18.81 28.99 15.19
CA GLU A 11 -19.68 28.56 14.11
C GLU A 11 -19.56 29.58 12.97
N MET A 12 -19.00 29.15 11.84
CA MET A 12 -19.13 29.93 10.61
C MET A 12 -20.38 29.47 9.87
N ASP A 13 -21.31 30.36 9.66
CA ASP A 13 -22.40 30.19 8.71
C ASP A 13 -21.81 30.24 7.29
N THR A 14 -21.82 29.08 6.62
CA THR A 14 -21.27 28.94 5.27
C THR A 14 -22.02 29.76 4.22
N ASN A 15 -23.15 30.37 4.57
CA ASN A 15 -23.97 31.20 3.65
C ASN A 15 -23.61 32.68 3.67
N SER A 16 -22.79 33.15 4.63
CA SER A 16 -22.56 34.57 4.86
C SER A 16 -21.21 35.11 4.36
N PHE A 17 -20.32 34.27 3.83
CA PHE A 17 -19.01 34.74 3.40
C PHE A 17 -18.79 34.56 1.88
N PRO A 18 -18.72 35.64 1.11
CA PRO A 18 -18.14 35.61 -0.22
C PRO A 18 -16.60 35.62 -0.11
N ILE A 19 -15.98 34.51 0.35
CA ILE A 19 -14.54 34.53 0.55
C ILE A 19 -13.84 33.65 -0.48
N PRO A 20 -13.09 34.25 -1.40
CA PRO A 20 -12.12 33.50 -2.19
C PRO A 20 -10.80 33.21 -1.45
N PHE A 21 -10.71 33.48 -0.12
CA PHE A 21 -9.44 33.44 0.60
C PHE A 21 -9.54 32.71 1.94
N ILE A 22 -9.30 31.40 1.97
CA ILE A 22 -8.95 30.72 3.20
C ILE A 22 -7.49 30.25 3.06
N VAL A 23 -6.56 31.13 3.36
CA VAL A 23 -5.13 30.85 3.19
C VAL A 23 -4.47 30.37 4.48
N THR A 24 -5.05 30.63 5.66
CA THR A 24 -4.33 30.41 6.95
C THR A 24 -5.22 29.97 8.09
N VAL A 25 -6.29 29.24 7.85
CA VAL A 25 -7.32 28.93 8.88
C VAL A 25 -6.76 28.25 10.11
N PHE A 26 -5.81 27.36 9.95
CA PHE A 26 -5.20 26.61 11.05
C PHE A 26 -3.73 26.95 11.29
N MET A 27 -3.24 28.01 10.65
CA MET A 27 -1.86 28.47 10.84
C MET A 27 -1.63 28.81 12.31
N GLY A 28 -0.64 28.15 12.93
CA GLY A 28 -0.31 28.35 14.34
C GLY A 28 -1.30 27.73 15.33
N ALA A 29 -2.32 27.02 14.88
CA ALA A 29 -3.30 26.34 15.74
C ALA A 29 -2.66 25.11 16.40
N LYS A 30 -1.83 25.32 17.42
CA LYS A 30 -0.96 24.28 18.02
C LYS A 30 -1.70 23.08 18.58
N ALA A 31 -2.94 23.23 19.03
CA ALA A 31 -3.77 22.16 19.59
C ALA A 31 -4.73 21.54 18.56
N PHE A 32 -4.77 22.04 17.34
CA PHE A 32 -5.70 21.54 16.34
C PHE A 32 -5.27 20.20 15.79
N ASN A 33 -6.15 19.19 15.90
CA ASN A 33 -5.97 17.85 15.32
C ASN A 33 -7.31 17.18 15.01
N GLN A 34 -8.27 17.91 14.46
CA GLN A 34 -9.58 17.36 14.12
C GLN A 34 -9.57 16.79 12.69
N ASP A 35 -10.36 15.73 12.48
CA ASP A 35 -10.63 15.21 11.15
C ASP A 35 -11.56 16.17 10.38
N ILE A 36 -11.03 16.75 9.33
CA ILE A 36 -11.76 17.62 8.42
C ILE A 36 -11.97 16.99 7.04
N SER A 37 -11.78 15.68 6.91
CA SER A 37 -11.92 14.94 5.65
C SER A 37 -13.30 15.13 5.00
N LYS A 38 -14.34 15.36 5.79
CA LYS A 38 -15.72 15.52 5.34
C LYS A 38 -16.12 16.98 5.08
N TRP A 39 -15.21 17.90 5.19
CA TRP A 39 -15.53 19.31 4.94
C TRP A 39 -15.75 19.59 3.47
N ASP A 40 -16.79 20.36 3.17
CA ASP A 40 -17.00 20.88 1.82
C ASP A 40 -16.04 22.03 1.54
N VAL A 41 -14.96 21.70 0.82
CA VAL A 41 -13.94 22.67 0.37
C VAL A 41 -14.10 23.05 -1.10
N SER A 42 -15.26 22.82 -1.69
CA SER A 42 -15.51 23.10 -3.11
C SER A 42 -15.26 24.56 -3.47
N LYS A 43 -15.51 25.48 -2.54
CA LYS A 43 -15.30 26.93 -2.71
C LYS A 43 -13.90 27.41 -2.28
N VAL A 44 -13.08 26.55 -1.70
CA VAL A 44 -11.70 26.89 -1.30
C VAL A 44 -10.83 26.97 -2.54
N THR A 45 -10.19 28.10 -2.76
CA THR A 45 -9.33 28.32 -3.94
C THR A 45 -7.85 28.22 -3.62
N ASN A 46 -7.45 28.45 -2.38
CA ASN A 46 -6.06 28.39 -1.94
C ASN A 46 -5.96 27.80 -0.54
N THR A 47 -5.06 26.83 -0.37
CA THR A 47 -4.81 26.12 0.88
C THR A 47 -3.37 26.30 1.38
N LEU A 48 -2.61 27.21 0.74
CA LEU A 48 -1.21 27.49 1.11
C LEU A 48 -1.12 27.90 2.58
N ASN A 49 -0.15 27.34 3.30
CA ASN A 49 0.09 27.60 4.73
C ASN A 49 -1.07 27.28 5.69
N MET A 50 -2.09 26.55 5.23
CA MET A 50 -3.29 26.28 6.03
C MET A 50 -2.97 25.63 7.38
N PHE A 51 -1.96 24.77 7.45
CA PHE A 51 -1.55 24.02 8.65
C PHE A 51 -0.15 24.38 9.14
N THR A 52 0.46 25.44 8.63
CA THR A 52 1.79 25.86 9.04
C THR A 52 1.82 26.09 10.55
N SER A 53 2.77 25.46 11.25
CA SER A 53 2.90 25.53 12.70
C SER A 53 1.72 25.01 13.53
N ALA A 54 0.82 24.21 12.93
CA ALA A 54 -0.20 23.44 13.65
C ALA A 54 0.45 22.17 14.24
N THR A 55 1.20 22.32 15.32
CA THR A 55 2.14 21.30 15.83
C THR A 55 1.48 19.99 16.27
N SER A 56 0.23 19.99 16.70
CA SER A 56 -0.53 18.78 17.04
C SER A 56 -1.25 18.16 15.85
N PHE A 57 -1.28 18.82 14.71
CA PHE A 57 -1.97 18.31 13.54
C PHE A 57 -1.20 17.14 12.93
N ASN A 58 -1.77 15.93 13.01
CA ASN A 58 -1.15 14.71 12.53
C ASN A 58 -2.09 13.87 11.61
N GLN A 59 -3.15 14.49 11.10
CA GLN A 59 -4.07 13.82 10.20
C GLN A 59 -3.38 13.45 8.89
N ILE A 60 -3.68 12.26 8.41
CA ILE A 60 -3.20 11.76 7.11
C ILE A 60 -4.42 11.59 6.22
N TRP A 61 -4.42 12.27 5.09
CA TRP A 61 -5.54 12.22 4.16
C TRP A 61 -5.09 11.72 2.80
N CYS A 62 -5.80 10.71 2.30
CA CYS A 62 -5.58 10.18 0.97
C CYS A 62 -6.34 10.99 -0.07
N TYR A 63 -5.70 11.25 -1.20
CA TYR A 63 -6.31 11.97 -2.31
C TYR A 63 -7.62 11.34 -2.80
N GLU A 64 -7.74 10.01 -2.73
CA GLU A 64 -8.95 9.28 -3.12
C GLU A 64 -10.14 9.53 -2.18
N ASP A 65 -9.87 9.75 -0.89
CA ASP A 65 -10.91 10.05 0.10
C ASP A 65 -11.36 11.53 0.01
N PHE A 66 -10.59 12.34 -0.70
CA PHE A 66 -10.76 13.78 -0.83
C PHE A 66 -11.36 14.20 -2.16
N LYS A 67 -12.48 13.63 -2.56
CA LYS A 67 -13.19 14.02 -3.80
C LYS A 67 -13.46 15.53 -3.86
N LEU A 68 -13.68 16.15 -2.70
CA LEU A 68 -13.95 17.60 -2.57
C LEU A 68 -12.70 18.47 -2.72
N TRP A 69 -11.49 17.87 -2.53
CA TRP A 69 -10.20 18.56 -2.69
C TRP A 69 -9.57 18.36 -4.06
N LYS A 70 -10.20 17.55 -4.92
CA LYS A 70 -9.70 17.28 -6.27
C LYS A 70 -9.54 18.56 -7.06
N GLY A 71 -8.34 18.78 -7.59
CA GLY A 71 -8.01 19.99 -8.39
C GLY A 71 -7.71 21.23 -7.56
N LYS A 72 -7.63 21.12 -6.23
CA LYS A 72 -7.13 22.22 -5.38
C LYS A 72 -5.60 22.14 -5.27
N THR A 73 -4.97 23.29 -5.10
CA THR A 73 -3.56 23.34 -4.71
C THR A 73 -3.42 22.68 -3.35
N VAL A 74 -2.72 21.53 -3.32
CA VAL A 74 -2.40 20.87 -2.05
C VAL A 74 -1.56 21.84 -1.23
N PRO A 75 -1.85 22.02 0.10
CA PRO A 75 -1.00 22.85 0.93
C PRO A 75 0.44 22.31 0.87
N ALA A 76 1.32 23.07 0.23
CA ALA A 76 2.72 22.70 0.15
C ALA A 76 3.42 22.78 1.50
N ASP A 77 2.80 23.43 2.49
CA ASP A 77 3.41 23.76 3.76
C ASP A 77 2.63 23.20 4.95
N PHE A 78 2.96 21.97 5.29
CA PHE A 78 2.78 21.45 6.65
C PHE A 78 3.96 21.81 7.56
N ALA A 79 4.68 22.88 7.25
CA ALA A 79 5.87 23.29 8.01
C ALA A 79 5.56 23.40 9.51
N GLY A 80 6.21 22.55 10.30
CA GLY A 80 5.97 22.48 11.75
C GLY A 80 4.71 21.71 12.18
N SER A 81 4.01 21.04 11.26
CA SER A 81 2.96 20.07 11.59
C SER A 81 3.38 18.65 11.17
N GLN A 82 2.70 17.64 11.69
CA GLN A 82 2.91 16.23 11.31
C GLN A 82 1.83 15.70 10.36
N GLY A 83 0.86 16.53 10.02
CA GLY A 83 -0.20 16.19 9.07
C GLY A 83 0.32 16.02 7.66
N ARG A 84 -0.35 15.17 6.88
CA ARG A 84 0.01 14.87 5.50
C ARG A 84 -1.24 14.76 4.64
N LEU A 85 -1.21 15.39 3.49
CA LEU A 85 -2.27 15.31 2.46
C LEU A 85 -1.86 14.39 1.31
N PHE A 86 -1.13 13.33 1.60
CA PHE A 86 -0.60 12.51 0.53
C PHE A 86 -0.58 11.04 0.91
N CYS A 87 -1.22 10.24 0.09
CA CYS A 87 -1.14 8.79 0.16
C CYS A 87 -0.55 8.25 -1.12
N CYS A 88 0.31 7.30 -0.99
CA CYS A 88 0.80 6.58 -2.14
C CYS A 88 -0.28 5.63 -2.68
N PRO A 89 -0.42 5.45 -3.99
CA PRO A 89 -1.34 4.46 -4.54
C PRO A 89 -0.92 3.03 -4.14
N PRO A 90 -1.82 2.04 -4.22
CA PRO A 90 -1.48 0.64 -4.00
C PRO A 90 -0.23 0.24 -4.79
N GLY A 91 0.61 -0.59 -4.19
CA GLY A 91 1.90 -0.96 -4.77
C GLY A 91 3.03 0.04 -4.52
N GLN A 92 2.76 1.13 -3.82
CA GLN A 92 3.77 2.14 -3.48
C GLN A 92 3.73 2.46 -1.98
N TYR A 93 4.83 2.97 -1.45
CA TYR A 93 4.94 3.38 -0.06
C TYR A 93 5.56 4.78 0.03
N TYR A 94 5.34 5.44 1.14
CA TYR A 94 5.91 6.75 1.42
C TYR A 94 7.36 6.61 1.90
N ASP A 95 8.30 7.14 1.14
CA ASP A 95 9.71 7.17 1.55
C ASP A 95 9.96 8.32 2.53
N THR A 96 10.15 7.95 3.80
CA THR A 96 10.46 8.91 4.88
C THR A 96 11.91 9.39 4.84
N SER A 97 12.78 8.74 4.07
CA SER A 97 14.20 9.10 3.93
C SER A 97 14.47 10.10 2.81
N SER A 98 13.49 10.29 1.92
CA SER A 98 13.60 11.20 0.79
C SER A 98 13.67 12.66 1.25
N THR A 99 14.59 13.41 0.68
CA THR A 99 14.71 14.86 0.88
C THR A 99 13.64 15.63 0.11
N THR A 100 12.96 14.98 -0.83
CA THR A 100 11.81 15.55 -1.54
C THR A 100 10.56 15.28 -0.73
N PRO A 101 9.81 16.29 -0.28
CA PRO A 101 8.55 16.06 0.39
C PRO A 101 7.58 15.34 -0.56
N PHE A 102 6.89 14.29 -0.06
CA PHE A 102 5.84 13.58 -0.80
C PHE A 102 6.31 12.69 -1.95
N SER A 103 7.36 11.91 -1.74
CA SER A 103 7.80 10.89 -2.69
C SER A 103 7.15 9.54 -2.38
N CYS A 104 6.49 8.95 -3.37
CA CYS A 104 6.04 7.56 -3.33
C CYS A 104 7.02 6.70 -4.11
N GLU A 105 7.56 5.71 -3.42
CA GLU A 105 8.43 4.72 -4.01
C GLU A 105 7.67 3.43 -4.31
N ARG A 106 7.96 2.82 -5.44
CA ARG A 106 7.32 1.55 -5.84
C ARG A 106 7.84 0.41 -4.98
N CYS A 107 6.94 -0.48 -4.58
CA CYS A 107 7.35 -1.74 -3.97
C CYS A 107 8.31 -2.49 -4.88
N GLY A 108 9.39 -3.00 -4.31
CA GLY A 108 10.34 -3.86 -5.00
C GLY A 108 9.73 -5.22 -5.36
N LEU A 109 10.44 -6.01 -6.16
CA LEU A 109 10.04 -7.37 -6.50
C LEU A 109 9.82 -8.20 -5.23
N GLY A 110 8.85 -9.09 -5.25
CA GLY A 110 8.47 -9.92 -4.11
C GLY A 110 7.77 -9.20 -2.97
N LYS A 111 7.44 -7.92 -3.16
CA LYS A 111 6.79 -7.07 -2.15
C LYS A 111 5.55 -6.37 -2.71
N TYR A 112 4.63 -6.02 -1.83
CA TYR A 112 3.35 -5.39 -2.18
C TYR A 112 2.86 -4.44 -1.09
N THR A 113 1.87 -3.59 -1.44
CA THR A 113 1.04 -2.85 -0.48
C THR A 113 -0.39 -2.79 -0.98
N ILE A 114 -1.34 -3.28 -0.19
CA ILE A 114 -2.78 -3.26 -0.55
C ILE A 114 -3.39 -1.89 -0.27
N ASN A 115 -3.08 -1.35 0.89
CA ASN A 115 -3.66 -0.10 1.35
C ASN A 115 -2.54 0.89 1.69
N SER A 116 -2.47 1.92 0.91
CA SER A 116 -1.29 2.77 0.78
C SER A 116 -1.32 4.02 1.63
N SER A 117 -2.41 4.28 2.34
CA SER A 117 -2.60 5.61 2.96
C SER A 117 -1.49 6.01 3.93
N ILE A 118 -0.88 5.06 4.61
CA ILE A 118 0.17 5.32 5.62
C ILE A 118 1.36 4.36 5.52
N ALA A 119 1.41 3.50 4.50
CA ALA A 119 2.49 2.54 4.37
C ALA A 119 3.84 3.26 4.16
N THR A 120 4.77 3.05 5.07
CA THR A 120 6.15 3.52 4.97
C THR A 120 7.11 2.45 4.45
N THR A 121 6.60 1.24 4.25
CA THR A 121 7.33 0.08 3.73
C THR A 121 6.38 -0.81 2.95
N CYS A 122 6.94 -1.68 2.11
CA CYS A 122 6.17 -2.72 1.44
C CYS A 122 6.28 -4.04 2.19
N ASP A 123 5.17 -4.75 2.30
CA ASP A 123 5.12 -6.09 2.87
C ASP A 123 5.68 -7.12 1.87
N LYS A 124 6.30 -8.16 2.39
CA LYS A 124 6.74 -9.29 1.56
C LYS A 124 5.55 -10.17 1.19
N CYS A 125 5.49 -10.61 -0.06
CA CYS A 125 4.44 -11.56 -0.48
C CYS A 125 4.38 -12.77 0.46
N PRO A 126 3.18 -13.28 0.76
CA PRO A 126 3.03 -14.55 1.47
C PRO A 126 3.72 -15.70 0.73
N ARG A 127 3.93 -16.80 1.42
CA ARG A 127 4.40 -18.04 0.79
C ARG A 127 3.38 -18.52 -0.24
N GLY A 128 3.86 -19.11 -1.33
CA GLY A 128 2.99 -19.53 -2.45
C GLY A 128 2.55 -18.39 -3.37
N PHE A 129 2.93 -17.13 -3.06
CA PHE A 129 2.62 -15.96 -3.87
C PHE A 129 3.89 -15.26 -4.34
N SER A 130 3.79 -14.49 -5.41
CA SER A 130 4.90 -13.70 -5.95
C SER A 130 4.46 -12.34 -6.46
N ALA A 131 5.41 -11.41 -6.52
CA ALA A 131 5.28 -10.11 -7.15
C ALA A 131 6.42 -9.93 -8.16
N ALA A 132 6.15 -10.22 -9.42
CA ALA A 132 7.15 -10.19 -10.50
C ALA A 132 7.33 -8.79 -11.11
N ALA A 133 6.59 -7.79 -10.66
CA ALA A 133 6.68 -6.42 -11.14
C ALA A 133 6.92 -5.44 -9.98
N LEU A 134 7.58 -4.33 -10.29
CA LEU A 134 7.69 -3.22 -9.37
C LEU A 134 6.34 -2.53 -9.17
N GLY A 135 6.02 -2.17 -7.94
CA GLY A 135 4.78 -1.49 -7.65
C GLY A 135 3.56 -2.41 -7.63
N THR A 136 3.75 -3.67 -7.26
CA THR A 136 2.65 -4.64 -7.16
C THR A 136 1.75 -4.29 -5.97
N ALA A 137 0.45 -4.15 -6.24
CA ALA A 137 -0.57 -3.89 -5.22
C ALA A 137 -1.01 -5.16 -4.51
N GLU A 138 -1.03 -6.30 -5.20
CA GLU A 138 -1.46 -7.59 -4.70
C GLU A 138 -0.58 -8.70 -5.29
N CYS A 139 -0.12 -9.60 -4.43
CA CYS A 139 0.71 -10.72 -4.89
C CYS A 139 -0.11 -11.76 -5.65
N GLY A 140 0.42 -12.21 -6.77
CA GLY A 140 -0.18 -13.31 -7.55
C GLY A 140 0.15 -14.67 -6.93
N ALA A 141 -0.83 -15.58 -6.87
CA ALA A 141 -0.61 -16.96 -6.46
C ALA A 141 0.27 -17.70 -7.49
N CYS A 142 1.19 -18.52 -7.01
CA CYS A 142 1.97 -19.38 -7.87
C CYS A 142 1.10 -20.48 -8.47
N PRO A 143 1.21 -20.75 -9.78
CA PRO A 143 0.49 -21.84 -10.42
C PRO A 143 0.85 -23.20 -9.84
N LEU A 144 -0.07 -24.16 -9.94
CA LEU A 144 0.18 -25.55 -9.55
C LEU A 144 1.43 -26.11 -10.23
N GLY A 145 2.20 -26.91 -9.51
CA GLY A 145 3.48 -27.40 -9.97
C GLY A 145 4.63 -26.40 -9.86
N THR A 146 4.38 -25.22 -9.28
CA THR A 146 5.39 -24.20 -9.04
C THR A 146 5.41 -23.76 -7.58
N TYR A 147 6.49 -23.15 -7.16
CA TYR A 147 6.66 -22.60 -5.81
C TYR A 147 7.19 -21.17 -5.87
N SER A 148 6.91 -20.36 -4.88
CA SER A 148 7.47 -19.02 -4.77
C SER A 148 8.92 -19.09 -4.30
N GLU A 149 9.82 -18.40 -4.98
CA GLU A 149 11.23 -18.28 -4.56
C GLU A 149 11.37 -17.59 -3.20
N VAL A 150 12.55 -17.69 -2.61
CA VAL A 150 12.81 -17.13 -1.26
C VAL A 150 12.56 -15.63 -1.17
N ASP A 151 12.87 -14.91 -2.22
CA ASP A 151 12.63 -13.46 -2.35
C ASP A 151 11.21 -13.11 -2.79
N ARG A 152 10.38 -14.11 -3.17
CA ARG A 152 9.01 -13.95 -3.67
C ARG A 152 8.88 -13.16 -4.97
N SER A 153 9.97 -12.95 -5.69
CA SER A 153 9.95 -12.18 -6.96
C SER A 153 9.28 -12.93 -8.08
N LYS A 154 9.30 -14.25 -8.05
CA LYS A 154 8.70 -15.11 -9.09
C LYS A 154 8.36 -16.50 -8.56
N CYS A 155 7.61 -17.23 -9.37
CA CYS A 155 7.33 -18.66 -9.18
C CYS A 155 8.25 -19.48 -10.05
N SER A 156 8.85 -20.52 -9.49
CA SER A 156 9.73 -21.48 -10.18
C SER A 156 9.08 -22.84 -10.23
N GLN A 157 9.31 -23.59 -11.33
CA GLN A 157 8.76 -24.91 -11.52
C GLN A 157 9.43 -25.95 -10.60
N CYS A 158 8.65 -26.88 -10.09
CA CYS A 158 9.19 -28.07 -9.47
C CYS A 158 9.99 -28.89 -10.50
N GLY A 159 11.12 -29.43 -10.09
CA GLY A 159 11.93 -30.30 -10.95
C GLY A 159 11.31 -31.67 -11.18
N ALA A 160 11.93 -32.47 -12.03
CA ALA A 160 11.59 -33.89 -12.20
C ALA A 160 11.75 -34.62 -10.84
N GLY A 161 10.90 -35.59 -10.56
CA GLY A 161 10.83 -36.31 -9.29
C GLY A 161 10.07 -35.54 -8.19
N LEU A 162 9.67 -34.29 -8.46
CA LEU A 162 8.99 -33.41 -7.53
C LEU A 162 7.64 -32.96 -8.06
N TYR A 163 6.72 -32.64 -7.16
CA TYR A 163 5.41 -32.08 -7.49
C TYR A 163 4.99 -31.02 -6.47
N GLN A 164 4.04 -30.16 -6.84
CA GLN A 164 3.43 -29.18 -5.97
C GLN A 164 1.91 -29.27 -6.11
N PHE A 165 1.26 -29.74 -5.07
CA PHE A 165 -0.17 -29.84 -4.95
C PHE A 165 -0.71 -28.70 -4.09
N ASP A 166 -1.86 -28.26 -4.38
CA ASP A 166 -2.81 -27.22 -3.94
C ASP A 166 -2.66 -26.52 -2.56
N ASP A 167 -1.61 -26.75 -1.79
CA ASP A 167 -1.40 -26.03 -0.54
C ASP A 167 -0.63 -24.74 -0.79
N ILE A 168 -1.37 -23.64 -0.87
CA ILE A 168 -0.84 -22.27 -1.01
C ILE A 168 0.20 -21.95 0.09
N GLU A 169 0.15 -22.64 1.21
CA GLU A 169 1.11 -22.44 2.31
C GLU A 169 2.45 -23.17 2.11
N GLU A 170 2.53 -24.14 1.20
CA GLU A 170 3.78 -24.86 0.97
C GLU A 170 4.68 -24.15 -0.05
N THR A 171 5.86 -23.83 0.42
CA THR A 171 6.89 -23.13 -0.39
C THR A 171 7.82 -24.05 -1.12
N PHE A 172 7.62 -25.36 -1.02
CA PHE A 172 8.54 -26.35 -1.51
C PHE A 172 7.83 -27.42 -2.35
N CYS A 173 8.53 -27.88 -3.36
CA CYS A 173 8.10 -29.06 -4.09
C CYS A 173 8.29 -30.29 -3.22
N LYS A 174 7.33 -31.21 -3.25
CA LYS A 174 7.37 -32.50 -2.56
C LYS A 174 7.97 -33.56 -3.45
N ASN A 175 8.72 -34.48 -2.86
CA ASN A 175 9.16 -35.69 -3.57
C ASN A 175 7.95 -36.59 -3.89
N CYS A 176 7.99 -37.24 -5.05
CA CYS A 176 7.03 -38.28 -5.34
C CYS A 176 7.09 -39.40 -4.28
N ASP A 177 5.91 -39.89 -3.88
CA ASP A 177 5.79 -41.03 -2.99
C ASP A 177 6.38 -42.31 -3.61
N LYS A 178 6.60 -43.32 -2.78
CA LYS A 178 7.02 -44.66 -3.24
C LYS A 178 6.07 -45.19 -4.32
N ALA A 179 6.59 -45.82 -5.32
CA ALA A 179 5.89 -46.35 -6.50
C ALA A 179 5.27 -45.25 -7.39
N LYS A 180 5.68 -43.99 -7.22
CA LYS A 180 5.30 -42.88 -8.10
C LYS A 180 6.53 -42.18 -8.66
N TYR A 181 6.37 -41.55 -9.82
CA TYR A 181 7.43 -40.80 -10.49
C TYR A 181 6.91 -39.55 -11.17
N GLN A 182 7.79 -38.61 -11.45
CA GLN A 182 7.52 -37.46 -12.29
C GLN A 182 8.75 -37.18 -13.16
N ASP A 183 8.60 -37.38 -14.44
CA ASP A 183 9.65 -37.21 -15.45
C ASP A 183 9.77 -35.77 -15.99
N ILE A 184 8.73 -34.96 -15.78
CA ILE A 184 8.64 -33.59 -16.31
C ILE A 184 8.40 -32.62 -15.15
N GLY A 185 9.18 -31.54 -15.08
CA GLY A 185 8.97 -30.48 -14.10
C GLY A 185 7.65 -29.74 -14.27
N GLY A 186 7.27 -28.99 -13.22
CA GLY A 186 6.08 -28.15 -13.23
C GLY A 186 4.76 -28.90 -13.12
N LYS A 187 4.74 -30.05 -12.48
CA LYS A 187 3.55 -30.89 -12.35
C LYS A 187 2.97 -30.81 -10.92
N LYS A 188 1.64 -30.92 -10.87
CA LYS A 188 0.88 -30.89 -9.62
C LYS A 188 0.79 -32.25 -8.91
N GLU A 189 1.11 -33.32 -9.60
CA GLU A 189 0.98 -34.69 -9.10
C GLU A 189 2.02 -35.60 -9.73
N CYS A 190 2.32 -36.72 -9.06
CA CYS A 190 3.18 -37.77 -9.58
C CYS A 190 2.35 -38.87 -10.24
N LYS A 191 2.90 -39.52 -11.24
CA LYS A 191 2.34 -40.68 -11.95
C LYS A 191 2.69 -41.97 -11.20
N ASP A 192 1.82 -42.97 -11.29
CA ASP A 192 2.12 -44.32 -10.78
C ASP A 192 3.18 -45.00 -11.68
N CYS A 193 4.13 -45.71 -11.08
CA CYS A 193 5.09 -46.51 -11.86
C CYS A 193 4.36 -47.62 -12.59
N PRO A 194 4.70 -47.85 -13.90
CA PRO A 194 4.18 -49.01 -14.63
C PRO A 194 4.56 -50.34 -13.93
N ALA A 195 3.72 -51.35 -14.11
CA ALA A 195 3.98 -52.68 -13.56
C ALA A 195 5.39 -53.20 -13.95
N GLY A 196 6.14 -53.67 -12.96
CA GLY A 196 7.52 -54.12 -13.10
C GLY A 196 8.58 -53.03 -12.99
N TRP A 197 8.21 -51.77 -12.83
CA TRP A 197 9.12 -50.66 -12.63
C TRP A 197 9.12 -50.23 -11.14
N TYR A 198 10.29 -49.81 -10.66
CA TYR A 198 10.40 -49.20 -9.33
C TYR A 198 11.25 -47.93 -9.43
N GLN A 199 10.98 -47.00 -8.58
CA GLN A 199 11.85 -45.83 -8.41
C GLN A 199 12.93 -46.17 -7.39
N GLY A 200 14.19 -46.27 -7.83
CA GLY A 200 15.34 -46.31 -6.93
C GLY A 200 15.44 -44.98 -6.17
N GLN A 201 15.74 -45.03 -4.88
CA GLN A 201 16.02 -43.86 -4.06
C GLN A 201 17.30 -43.18 -4.51
#